data_5b4c01a8f17e7af602b7b16cdd357188
#
_entry.id   5b4c01a8f17e7af602b7b16cdd357188
#
_cell.length_a   1.000
_cell.length_b   1.000
_cell.length_c   1.000
_cell.angle_alpha   90.00
_cell.angle_beta   90.00
_cell.angle_gamma   90.00
#
_symmetry.space_group_name_H-M   'P 1'
#
loop_
_entity.id
_entity.type
_entity.pdbx_description
1 polymer ?
#
loop_
_entity_poly.entity_id
_entity_poly.type
_entity_poly.pdbx_seq_one_letter_code
_entity_poly.pdbx_strand_id
1 'polypeptide(L)'
;MNFYKERIYPQLVSRLGDPKPIREVRQQIIPLAQGTVLEIGVGPGVNFLHYDPSRATKIYALEPNPGMIRLAERQQRRTHLDIEFLDLPGERIPLTDESVDTVVSTFTLCTIPGVVDAIRGIARVLRPDGKFIFFEHGISPDRTIQRWQWLSEPIPHFLFEGCHITRDIPSLLAQGGFKITQMKTAYLAEFPKAWAHCWWGTARRFPN
;
A
#
# COMPACT_ATOMS: atom_id res chain seq x y z
N MET A 1 -18.41 15.41 5.70
CA MET A 1 -17.92 15.06 4.34
C MET A 1 -16.92 16.13 3.92
N ASN A 2 -15.71 15.74 3.57
CA ASN A 2 -14.67 16.69 3.17
C ASN A 2 -14.58 16.69 1.64
N PHE A 3 -15.13 17.76 1.00
CA PHE A 3 -15.17 17.91 -0.46
C PHE A 3 -13.80 17.71 -1.13
N TYR A 4 -12.72 18.17 -0.47
CA TYR A 4 -11.35 17.96 -0.97
C TYR A 4 -11.04 16.47 -1.09
N LYS A 5 -11.27 15.68 -0.03
CA LYS A 5 -10.95 14.26 0.01
C LYS A 5 -11.73 13.44 -1.02
N GLU A 6 -13.02 13.75 -1.22
CA GLU A 6 -13.89 12.94 -2.10
C GLU A 6 -13.84 13.33 -3.57
N ARG A 7 -13.49 14.59 -3.89
CA ARG A 7 -13.57 15.12 -5.25
C ARG A 7 -12.25 15.58 -5.83
N ILE A 8 -11.44 16.31 -5.04
CA ILE A 8 -10.21 16.94 -5.54
C ILE A 8 -9.05 15.95 -5.45
N TYR A 9 -8.85 15.34 -4.29
CA TYR A 9 -7.73 14.44 -4.05
C TYR A 9 -7.71 13.23 -5.01
N PRO A 10 -8.82 12.50 -5.26
CA PRO A 10 -8.82 11.42 -6.24
C PRO A 10 -8.41 11.86 -7.64
N GLN A 11 -8.84 13.05 -8.07
CA GLN A 11 -8.44 13.58 -9.38
C GLN A 11 -6.96 13.96 -9.43
N LEU A 12 -6.43 14.53 -8.34
CA LEU A 12 -5.00 14.83 -8.23
C LEU A 12 -4.17 13.57 -8.35
N VAL A 13 -4.48 12.54 -7.56
CA VAL A 13 -3.78 11.25 -7.60
C VAL A 13 -3.91 10.58 -8.96
N SER A 14 -5.10 10.60 -9.56
CA SER A 14 -5.33 10.06 -10.90
C SER A 14 -4.50 10.77 -11.99
N ARG A 15 -4.29 12.10 -11.86
CA ARG A 15 -3.44 12.87 -12.79
C ARG A 15 -1.96 12.63 -12.60
N LEU A 16 -1.51 12.39 -11.38
CA LEU A 16 -0.14 11.95 -11.12
C LEU A 16 0.12 10.60 -11.78
N GLY A 17 -0.92 9.80 -11.95
CA GLY A 17 -0.89 8.54 -12.67
C GLY A 17 -0.01 7.49 -11.99
N ASP A 18 0.69 6.70 -12.82
CA ASP A 18 1.65 5.69 -12.39
C ASP A 18 3.04 6.02 -12.98
N PRO A 19 3.82 6.95 -12.37
CA PRO A 19 5.12 7.35 -12.87
C PRO A 19 6.04 6.15 -13.11
N LYS A 20 6.89 6.22 -14.12
CA LYS A 20 7.73 5.10 -14.54
C LYS A 20 8.49 4.44 -13.40
N PRO A 21 9.17 5.16 -12.48
CA PRO A 21 9.92 4.53 -11.38
C PRO A 21 9.03 3.73 -10.43
N ILE A 22 7.81 4.21 -10.17
CA ILE A 22 6.82 3.54 -9.32
C ILE A 22 6.27 2.31 -10.05
N ARG A 23 5.90 2.47 -11.30
CA ARG A 23 5.37 1.39 -12.14
C ARG A 23 6.34 0.22 -12.27
N GLU A 24 7.64 0.49 -12.44
CA GLU A 24 8.66 -0.56 -12.53
C GLU A 24 8.74 -1.40 -11.25
N VAL A 25 8.57 -0.80 -10.07
CA VAL A 25 8.49 -1.55 -8.82
C VAL A 25 7.20 -2.37 -8.75
N ARG A 26 6.04 -1.78 -9.10
CA ARG A 26 4.76 -2.50 -9.13
C ARG A 26 4.82 -3.73 -10.03
N GLN A 27 5.39 -3.59 -11.24
CA GLN A 27 5.58 -4.69 -12.19
C GLN A 27 6.45 -5.84 -11.64
N GLN A 28 7.34 -5.55 -10.70
CA GLN A 28 8.18 -6.57 -10.06
C GLN A 28 7.48 -7.29 -8.91
N ILE A 29 6.65 -6.59 -8.14
CA ILE A 29 6.14 -7.15 -6.87
C ILE A 29 4.68 -7.57 -6.93
N ILE A 30 3.81 -6.86 -7.66
CA ILE A 30 2.38 -7.17 -7.69
C ILE A 30 2.10 -8.54 -8.33
N PRO A 31 2.78 -8.97 -9.41
CA PRO A 31 2.60 -10.32 -9.95
C PRO A 31 2.98 -11.47 -9.01
N LEU A 32 3.63 -11.17 -7.89
CA LEU A 32 3.94 -12.17 -6.84
C LEU A 32 2.72 -12.54 -5.98
N ALA A 33 1.64 -11.77 -6.06
CA ALA A 33 0.38 -12.05 -5.37
C ALA A 33 -0.29 -13.30 -5.96
N GLN A 34 -0.90 -14.10 -5.09
CA GLN A 34 -1.55 -15.36 -5.47
C GLN A 34 -2.72 -15.69 -4.55
N GLY A 35 -3.61 -16.55 -5.05
CA GLY A 35 -4.79 -17.01 -4.31
C GLY A 35 -5.77 -15.89 -4.03
N THR A 36 -6.38 -15.92 -2.85
CA THR A 36 -7.24 -14.86 -2.34
C THR A 36 -6.35 -13.73 -1.81
N VAL A 37 -6.52 -12.54 -2.38
CA VAL A 37 -5.71 -11.36 -2.09
C VAL A 37 -6.53 -10.34 -1.31
N LEU A 38 -5.94 -9.71 -0.28
CA LEU A 38 -6.43 -8.46 0.30
C LEU A 38 -5.48 -7.34 -0.12
N GLU A 39 -5.97 -6.34 -0.82
CA GLU A 39 -5.24 -5.10 -1.08
C GLU A 39 -5.75 -3.99 -0.16
N ILE A 40 -4.87 -3.39 0.63
CA ILE A 40 -5.18 -2.31 1.56
C ILE A 40 -4.79 -0.98 0.94
N GLY A 41 -5.75 -0.03 0.94
CA GLY A 41 -5.57 1.27 0.32
C GLY A 41 -5.43 1.18 -1.19
N VAL A 42 -6.44 0.61 -1.82
CA VAL A 42 -6.47 0.40 -3.27
C VAL A 42 -6.28 1.69 -4.06
N GLY A 43 -6.69 2.83 -3.49
CA GLY A 43 -6.64 4.11 -4.17
C GLY A 43 -7.40 4.08 -5.50
N PRO A 44 -6.84 4.62 -6.59
CA PRO A 44 -7.48 4.60 -7.91
C PRO A 44 -7.38 3.26 -8.64
N GLY A 45 -6.94 2.17 -7.98
CA GLY A 45 -6.89 0.82 -8.56
C GLY A 45 -5.72 0.58 -9.50
N VAL A 46 -4.61 1.30 -9.35
CA VAL A 46 -3.46 1.21 -10.29
C VAL A 46 -2.87 -0.20 -10.30
N ASN A 47 -2.83 -0.88 -9.15
CA ASN A 47 -2.27 -2.22 -9.04
C ASN A 47 -3.06 -3.27 -9.84
N PHE A 48 -4.35 -3.05 -10.11
CA PHE A 48 -5.18 -4.01 -10.85
C PHE A 48 -4.61 -4.37 -12.22
N LEU A 49 -3.87 -3.46 -12.85
CA LEU A 49 -3.24 -3.68 -14.15
C LEU A 49 -1.95 -4.52 -14.05
N HIS A 50 -1.49 -4.82 -12.84
CA HIS A 50 -0.23 -5.53 -12.60
C HIS A 50 -0.43 -6.92 -11.96
N TYR A 51 -1.63 -7.24 -11.48
CA TYR A 51 -1.92 -8.59 -11.02
C TYR A 51 -1.88 -9.59 -12.17
N ASP A 52 -1.39 -10.79 -11.89
CA ASP A 52 -1.49 -11.94 -12.78
C ASP A 52 -2.82 -12.66 -12.52
N PRO A 53 -3.80 -12.60 -13.45
CA PRO A 53 -5.11 -13.20 -13.25
C PRO A 53 -5.09 -14.73 -13.22
N SER A 54 -3.98 -15.36 -13.64
CA SER A 54 -3.80 -16.81 -13.51
C SER A 54 -3.41 -17.22 -12.09
N ARG A 55 -2.98 -16.26 -11.27
CA ARG A 55 -2.47 -16.48 -9.90
C ARG A 55 -3.37 -15.87 -8.84
N ALA A 56 -3.80 -14.62 -9.01
CA ALA A 56 -4.73 -13.94 -8.10
C ALA A 56 -6.16 -14.34 -8.48
N THR A 57 -6.81 -15.16 -7.66
CA THR A 57 -8.14 -15.73 -7.94
C THR A 57 -9.28 -14.83 -7.50
N LYS A 58 -9.09 -14.07 -6.42
CA LYS A 58 -10.02 -13.07 -5.88
C LYS A 58 -9.26 -11.96 -5.20
N ILE A 59 -9.73 -10.71 -5.33
CA ILE A 59 -9.15 -9.54 -4.68
C ILE A 59 -10.22 -8.85 -3.82
N TYR A 60 -9.98 -8.75 -2.53
CA TYR A 60 -10.67 -7.84 -1.63
C TYR A 60 -9.95 -6.51 -1.65
N ALA A 61 -10.63 -5.47 -2.14
CA ALA A 61 -10.09 -4.15 -2.37
C ALA A 61 -10.56 -3.19 -1.27
N LEU A 62 -9.73 -2.99 -0.24
CA LEU A 62 -10.07 -2.16 0.92
C LEU A 62 -9.68 -0.69 0.68
N GLU A 63 -10.67 0.20 0.69
CA GLU A 63 -10.48 1.63 0.44
C GLU A 63 -11.61 2.45 1.08
N PRO A 64 -11.33 3.39 2.00
CA PRO A 64 -12.36 4.18 2.67
C PRO A 64 -12.84 5.40 1.87
N ASN A 65 -12.18 5.75 0.76
CA ASN A 65 -12.50 6.94 0.00
C ASN A 65 -13.41 6.63 -1.19
N PRO A 66 -14.70 7.04 -1.18
CA PRO A 66 -15.63 6.75 -2.27
C PRO A 66 -15.19 7.34 -3.62
N GLY A 67 -14.39 8.42 -3.61
CA GLY A 67 -13.82 9.02 -4.82
C GLY A 67 -12.77 8.12 -5.45
N MET A 68 -11.94 7.47 -4.63
CA MET A 68 -10.96 6.48 -5.07
C MET A 68 -11.64 5.21 -5.56
N ILE A 69 -12.63 4.69 -4.83
CA ILE A 69 -13.41 3.51 -5.25
C ILE A 69 -13.98 3.70 -6.66
N ARG A 70 -14.59 4.85 -6.95
CA ARG A 70 -15.11 5.15 -8.31
C ARG A 70 -14.03 5.12 -9.40
N LEU A 71 -12.80 5.49 -9.08
CA LEU A 71 -11.68 5.40 -10.02
C LEU A 71 -11.20 3.95 -10.16
N ALA A 72 -11.10 3.22 -9.06
CA ALA A 72 -10.72 1.82 -9.03
C ALA A 72 -11.71 0.92 -9.80
N GLU A 73 -13.03 1.16 -9.68
CA GLU A 73 -14.06 0.48 -10.48
C GLU A 73 -13.87 0.67 -11.99
N ARG A 74 -13.39 1.85 -12.42
CA ARG A 74 -13.06 2.07 -13.85
C ARG A 74 -11.85 1.24 -14.27
N GLN A 75 -10.88 1.05 -13.40
CA GLN A 75 -9.72 0.18 -13.68
C GLN A 75 -10.13 -1.29 -13.67
N GLN A 76 -10.99 -1.70 -12.73
CA GLN A 76 -11.53 -3.08 -12.69
C GLN A 76 -12.15 -3.49 -14.03
N ARG A 77 -12.93 -2.61 -14.68
CA ARG A 77 -13.56 -2.88 -15.99
C ARG A 77 -12.55 -3.14 -17.11
N ARG A 78 -11.27 -2.85 -16.90
CA ARG A 78 -10.18 -3.08 -17.85
C ARG A 78 -9.43 -4.39 -17.59
N THR A 79 -9.87 -5.13 -16.58
CA THR A 79 -9.26 -6.39 -16.14
C THR A 79 -10.31 -7.50 -16.12
N HIS A 80 -9.84 -8.74 -16.03
CA HIS A 80 -10.70 -9.92 -15.83
C HIS A 80 -10.61 -10.44 -14.37
N LEU A 81 -10.16 -9.59 -13.44
CA LEU A 81 -10.02 -9.93 -12.04
C LEU A 81 -11.37 -9.94 -11.32
N ASP A 82 -11.58 -10.91 -10.45
CA ASP A 82 -12.68 -10.91 -9.49
C ASP A 82 -12.33 -9.98 -8.32
N ILE A 83 -12.92 -8.79 -8.29
CA ILE A 83 -12.64 -7.74 -7.29
C ILE A 83 -13.91 -7.40 -6.53
N GLU A 84 -13.81 -7.46 -5.20
CA GLU A 84 -14.85 -7.05 -4.25
C GLU A 84 -14.34 -5.85 -3.44
N PHE A 85 -15.05 -4.72 -3.51
CA PHE A 85 -14.69 -3.51 -2.76
C PHE A 85 -15.20 -3.57 -1.32
N LEU A 86 -14.33 -3.19 -0.39
CA LEU A 86 -14.62 -3.04 1.03
C LEU A 86 -14.43 -1.56 1.41
N ASP A 87 -15.55 -0.85 1.61
CA ASP A 87 -15.56 0.59 1.96
C ASP A 87 -15.30 0.75 3.47
N LEU A 88 -14.06 0.50 3.90
CA LEU A 88 -13.62 0.56 5.28
C LEU A 88 -12.16 1.04 5.38
N PRO A 89 -11.79 1.70 6.50
CA PRO A 89 -10.40 2.07 6.76
C PRO A 89 -9.53 0.84 7.02
N GLY A 90 -8.22 0.98 6.75
CA GLY A 90 -7.23 -0.10 6.85
C GLY A 90 -7.10 -0.76 8.22
N GLU A 91 -7.50 -0.05 9.29
CA GLU A 91 -7.55 -0.58 10.65
C GLU A 91 -8.74 -1.53 10.90
N ARG A 92 -9.71 -1.59 9.98
CA ARG A 92 -10.93 -2.40 10.10
C ARG A 92 -11.06 -3.37 8.94
N ILE A 93 -10.38 -4.49 9.02
CA ILE A 93 -10.42 -5.55 8.01
C ILE A 93 -11.57 -6.52 8.35
N PRO A 94 -12.69 -6.52 7.59
CA PRO A 94 -13.91 -7.28 7.90
C PRO A 94 -13.83 -8.73 7.40
N LEU A 95 -12.63 -9.28 7.30
CA LEU A 95 -12.38 -10.65 6.88
C LEU A 95 -12.11 -11.54 8.10
N THR A 96 -12.43 -12.82 7.95
CA THR A 96 -12.14 -13.83 8.97
C THR A 96 -10.64 -14.07 9.11
N ASP A 97 -10.23 -14.62 10.24
CA ASP A 97 -8.83 -14.97 10.49
C ASP A 97 -8.36 -16.00 9.45
N GLU A 98 -7.12 -15.86 9.03
CA GLU A 98 -6.44 -16.82 8.13
C GLU A 98 -7.22 -17.11 6.83
N SER A 99 -7.90 -16.10 6.28
CA SER A 99 -8.77 -16.24 5.11
C SER A 99 -8.12 -15.85 3.78
N VAL A 100 -6.97 -15.14 3.81
CA VAL A 100 -6.31 -14.67 2.59
C VAL A 100 -4.91 -15.25 2.43
N ASP A 101 -4.51 -15.51 1.19
CA ASP A 101 -3.20 -16.07 0.84
C ASP A 101 -2.14 -14.99 0.67
N THR A 102 -2.55 -13.81 0.24
CA THR A 102 -1.66 -12.67 0.03
C THR A 102 -2.31 -11.38 0.55
N VAL A 103 -1.52 -10.53 1.19
CA VAL A 103 -1.89 -9.13 1.43
C VAL A 103 -0.95 -8.23 0.64
N VAL A 104 -1.50 -7.16 0.06
CA VAL A 104 -0.76 -6.14 -0.69
C VAL A 104 -1.01 -4.78 -0.08
N SER A 105 0.04 -3.98 0.10
CA SER A 105 -0.04 -2.58 0.50
C SER A 105 0.95 -1.74 -0.31
N THR A 106 0.46 -0.69 -0.97
CA THR A 106 1.31 0.22 -1.74
C THR A 106 0.97 1.66 -1.44
N PHE A 107 1.92 2.40 -0.86
CA PHE A 107 1.75 3.80 -0.43
C PHE A 107 0.55 4.02 0.51
N THR A 108 0.28 3.04 1.38
CA THR A 108 -0.86 3.03 2.27
C THR A 108 -0.44 3.01 3.74
N LEU A 109 0.52 2.16 4.12
CA LEU A 109 1.01 2.13 5.51
C LEU A 109 1.61 3.47 5.94
N CYS A 110 2.08 4.28 5.00
CA CYS A 110 2.57 5.62 5.30
C CYS A 110 1.44 6.60 5.65
N THR A 111 0.17 6.31 5.30
CA THR A 111 -0.98 7.22 5.53
C THR A 111 -1.91 6.80 6.66
N ILE A 112 -2.01 5.50 6.97
CA ILE A 112 -2.91 4.99 8.01
C ILE A 112 -2.51 5.52 9.39
N PRO A 113 -3.39 6.20 10.16
CA PRO A 113 -3.05 6.71 11.48
C PRO A 113 -2.66 5.60 12.46
N GLY A 114 -3.49 4.58 12.61
CA GLY A 114 -3.28 3.39 13.45
C GLY A 114 -2.47 2.29 12.75
N VAL A 115 -1.32 2.61 12.17
CA VAL A 115 -0.57 1.71 11.27
C VAL A 115 -0.19 0.37 11.91
N VAL A 116 0.17 0.33 13.20
CA VAL A 116 0.54 -0.93 13.89
C VAL A 116 -0.69 -1.82 14.04
N ASP A 117 -1.85 -1.25 14.37
CA ASP A 117 -3.09 -2.01 14.50
C ASP A 117 -3.58 -2.50 13.12
N ALA A 118 -3.41 -1.71 12.07
CA ALA A 118 -3.64 -2.15 10.70
C ALA A 118 -2.74 -3.35 10.33
N ILE A 119 -1.44 -3.28 10.64
CA ILE A 119 -0.49 -4.38 10.37
C ILE A 119 -0.85 -5.63 11.19
N ARG A 120 -1.29 -5.49 12.44
CA ARG A 120 -1.82 -6.62 13.25
C ARG A 120 -3.09 -7.22 12.63
N GLY A 121 -3.98 -6.36 12.13
CA GLY A 121 -5.15 -6.79 11.36
C GLY A 121 -4.76 -7.57 10.09
N ILE A 122 -3.73 -7.13 9.38
CA ILE A 122 -3.13 -7.86 8.24
C ILE A 122 -2.63 -9.24 8.70
N ALA A 123 -1.88 -9.29 9.81
CA ALA A 123 -1.35 -10.56 10.34
C ALA A 123 -2.47 -11.52 10.72
N ARG A 124 -3.60 -11.01 11.26
CA ARG A 124 -4.75 -11.83 11.64
C ARG A 124 -5.40 -12.52 10.45
N VAL A 125 -5.64 -11.79 9.37
CA VAL A 125 -6.38 -12.33 8.20
C VAL A 125 -5.49 -13.14 7.25
N LEU A 126 -4.17 -12.95 7.30
CA LEU A 126 -3.22 -13.67 6.47
C LEU A 126 -3.03 -15.09 6.97
N ARG A 127 -3.10 -16.09 6.09
CA ARG A 127 -2.79 -17.50 6.41
C ARG A 127 -1.36 -17.65 6.95
N PRO A 128 -1.07 -18.70 7.73
CA PRO A 128 0.28 -18.92 8.32
C PRO A 128 1.41 -18.93 7.30
N ASP A 129 1.19 -19.55 6.14
CA ASP A 129 2.13 -19.62 5.01
C ASP A 129 1.95 -18.49 3.99
N GLY A 130 1.02 -17.58 4.26
CA GLY A 130 0.69 -16.44 3.41
C GLY A 130 1.83 -15.44 3.27
N LYS A 131 1.69 -14.55 2.31
CA LYS A 131 2.68 -13.54 1.96
C LYS A 131 2.12 -12.13 2.10
N PHE A 132 2.88 -11.24 2.74
CA PHE A 132 2.62 -9.81 2.71
C PHE A 132 3.59 -9.14 1.73
N ILE A 133 3.05 -8.43 0.73
CA ILE A 133 3.77 -7.66 -0.28
C ILE A 133 3.59 -6.18 0.06
N PHE A 134 4.67 -5.44 0.19
CA PHE A 134 4.62 -4.02 0.55
C PHE A 134 5.47 -3.16 -0.37
N PHE A 135 5.03 -1.92 -0.59
CA PHE A 135 5.77 -0.86 -1.27
C PHE A 135 5.37 0.49 -0.69
N GLU A 136 6.25 1.09 0.12
CA GLU A 136 5.88 2.22 0.97
C GLU A 136 6.96 3.30 0.98
N HIS A 137 6.56 4.55 1.12
CA HIS A 137 7.48 5.61 1.54
C HIS A 137 7.98 5.31 2.96
N GLY A 138 9.22 5.70 3.24
CA GLY A 138 9.74 5.57 4.59
C GLY A 138 11.03 6.34 4.82
N ILE A 139 11.47 6.28 6.07
CA ILE A 139 12.64 7.01 6.50
C ILE A 139 13.88 6.57 5.71
N SER A 140 14.67 7.53 5.28
CA SER A 140 15.94 7.31 4.60
C SER A 140 17.00 6.77 5.57
N PRO A 141 17.94 5.92 5.12
CA PRO A 141 19.10 5.54 5.91
C PRO A 141 20.14 6.69 6.05
N ASP A 142 20.09 7.70 5.17
CA ASP A 142 20.98 8.86 5.19
C ASP A 142 20.46 9.91 6.19
N ARG A 143 21.23 10.20 7.23
CA ARG A 143 20.88 11.17 8.28
C ARG A 143 20.65 12.59 7.74
N THR A 144 21.35 12.98 6.69
CA THR A 144 21.14 14.29 6.07
C THR A 144 19.78 14.36 5.38
N ILE A 145 19.41 13.30 4.67
CA ILE A 145 18.10 13.20 4.04
C ILE A 145 16.99 13.09 5.10
N GLN A 146 17.21 12.36 6.20
CA GLN A 146 16.26 12.31 7.32
C GLN A 146 15.89 13.71 7.82
N ARG A 147 16.88 14.60 8.01
CA ARG A 147 16.63 15.99 8.46
C ARG A 147 15.70 16.72 7.47
N TRP A 148 15.93 16.55 6.17
CA TRP A 148 15.06 17.13 5.14
C TRP A 148 13.67 16.45 5.09
N GLN A 149 13.58 15.16 5.35
CA GLN A 149 12.30 14.47 5.51
C GLN A 149 11.51 15.06 6.67
N TRP A 150 12.09 15.17 7.86
CA TRP A 150 11.43 15.78 9.02
C TRP A 150 10.98 17.22 8.77
N LEU A 151 11.84 18.02 8.14
CA LEU A 151 11.51 19.43 7.83
C LEU A 151 10.39 19.56 6.81
N SER A 152 10.36 18.69 5.80
CA SER A 152 9.41 18.76 4.68
C SER A 152 8.14 17.90 4.87
N GLU A 153 8.09 17.04 5.91
CA GLU A 153 6.96 16.12 6.17
C GLU A 153 5.57 16.80 6.20
N PRO A 154 5.39 18.02 6.70
CA PRO A 154 4.08 18.67 6.67
C PRO A 154 3.49 18.82 5.25
N ILE A 155 4.34 18.87 4.21
CA ILE A 155 3.88 19.04 2.82
C ILE A 155 3.24 17.76 2.29
N PRO A 156 3.92 16.59 2.21
CA PRO A 156 3.29 15.36 1.78
C PRO A 156 2.16 14.92 2.72
N HIS A 157 2.27 15.18 4.01
CA HIS A 157 1.20 14.91 4.97
C HIS A 157 -0.10 15.66 4.61
N PHE A 158 -0.01 16.92 4.23
CA PHE A 158 -1.17 17.71 3.81
C PHE A 158 -1.68 17.30 2.41
N LEU A 159 -0.77 17.13 1.44
CA LEU A 159 -1.13 16.86 0.05
C LEU A 159 -1.65 15.44 -0.20
N PHE A 160 -1.15 14.44 0.55
CA PHE A 160 -1.41 13.01 0.34
C PHE A 160 -2.09 12.35 1.56
N GLU A 161 -3.13 13.03 2.08
CA GLU A 161 -4.04 12.49 3.12
C GLU A 161 -3.35 11.85 4.34
N GLY A 162 -2.30 12.49 4.85
CA GLY A 162 -1.61 12.02 6.04
C GLY A 162 -0.37 11.16 5.76
N CYS A 163 0.23 11.26 4.56
CA CYS A 163 1.44 10.52 4.24
C CYS A 163 2.61 10.96 5.14
N HIS A 164 3.17 10.01 5.89
CA HIS A 164 4.37 10.13 6.72
C HIS A 164 5.58 9.52 6.03
N ILE A 165 6.43 10.37 5.45
CA ILE A 165 7.65 9.94 4.76
C ILE A 165 8.79 9.55 5.73
N THR A 166 8.59 9.76 7.02
CA THR A 166 9.55 9.47 8.10
C THR A 166 9.29 8.15 8.82
N ARG A 167 8.30 7.35 8.38
CA ARG A 167 8.01 6.04 8.98
C ARG A 167 9.13 5.04 8.73
N ASP A 168 9.54 4.35 9.78
CA ASP A 168 10.44 3.20 9.70
C ASP A 168 9.61 1.94 9.37
N ILE A 169 9.43 1.68 8.08
CA ILE A 169 8.60 0.58 7.59
C ILE A 169 9.08 -0.79 8.11
N PRO A 170 10.39 -1.13 8.09
CA PRO A 170 10.87 -2.38 8.67
C PRO A 170 10.50 -2.55 10.15
N SER A 171 10.67 -1.50 10.95
CA SER A 171 10.33 -1.53 12.38
C SER A 171 8.83 -1.70 12.61
N LEU A 172 7.99 -1.02 11.83
CA LEU A 172 6.53 -1.13 11.91
C LEU A 172 6.04 -2.54 11.56
N LEU A 173 6.61 -3.16 10.51
CA LEU A 173 6.30 -4.53 10.13
C LEU A 173 6.65 -5.52 11.25
N ALA A 174 7.83 -5.36 11.88
CA ALA A 174 8.24 -6.19 13.00
C ALA A 174 7.30 -6.03 14.22
N GLN A 175 6.89 -4.79 14.57
CA GLN A 175 5.93 -4.50 15.64
C GLN A 175 4.54 -5.10 15.37
N GLY A 176 4.16 -5.20 14.12
CA GLY A 176 2.89 -5.80 13.67
C GLY A 176 2.93 -7.33 13.52
N GLY A 177 4.05 -7.99 13.84
CA GLY A 177 4.14 -9.45 13.82
C GLY A 177 4.69 -10.04 12.52
N PHE A 178 5.43 -9.25 11.72
CA PHE A 178 6.00 -9.71 10.45
C PHE A 178 7.53 -9.78 10.48
N LYS A 179 8.05 -10.85 9.87
CA LYS A 179 9.45 -10.99 9.48
C LYS A 179 9.59 -10.71 7.99
N ILE A 180 10.43 -9.73 7.64
CA ILE A 180 10.75 -9.44 6.24
C ILE A 180 11.55 -10.61 5.66
N THR A 181 11.12 -11.10 4.50
CA THR A 181 11.77 -12.22 3.77
C THR A 181 12.62 -11.73 2.62
N GLN A 182 12.17 -10.66 1.95
CA GLN A 182 12.91 -9.98 0.90
C GLN A 182 12.65 -8.47 1.00
N MET A 183 13.67 -7.67 0.86
CA MET A 183 13.54 -6.22 0.91
C MET A 183 14.54 -5.55 -0.03
N LYS A 184 14.04 -4.53 -0.72
CA LYS A 184 14.83 -3.58 -1.48
C LYS A 184 14.47 -2.18 -1.03
N THR A 185 15.38 -1.25 -1.25
CA THR A 185 15.17 0.16 -0.98
C THR A 185 15.89 1.01 -2.02
N ALA A 186 15.30 2.13 -2.39
CA ALA A 186 15.93 3.10 -3.26
C ALA A 186 15.28 4.49 -3.12
N TYR A 187 15.96 5.47 -3.66
CA TYR A 187 15.37 6.77 -3.97
C TYR A 187 14.82 6.71 -5.40
N LEU A 188 13.51 6.81 -5.53
CA LEU A 188 12.87 6.79 -6.83
C LEU A 188 13.23 8.05 -7.62
N ALA A 189 13.63 7.88 -8.87
CA ALA A 189 13.93 8.99 -9.76
C ALA A 189 12.71 9.89 -9.98
N GLU A 190 12.93 11.12 -10.42
CA GLU A 190 11.90 12.11 -10.75
C GLU A 190 11.18 12.74 -9.52
N PHE A 191 11.53 12.33 -8.29
CA PHE A 191 10.98 12.90 -7.07
C PHE A 191 12.03 13.66 -6.26
N PRO A 192 11.64 14.69 -5.46
CA PRO A 192 12.55 15.31 -4.51
C PRO A 192 13.18 14.26 -3.59
N LYS A 193 14.50 14.27 -3.42
CA LYS A 193 15.24 13.20 -2.74
C LYS A 193 14.72 12.91 -1.33
N ALA A 194 14.24 13.93 -0.61
CA ALA A 194 13.62 13.76 0.70
C ALA A 194 12.32 12.94 0.66
N TRP A 195 11.58 12.94 -0.46
CA TRP A 195 10.30 12.24 -0.59
C TRP A 195 10.42 10.95 -1.41
N ALA A 196 11.57 10.73 -2.04
CA ALA A 196 11.81 9.66 -3.00
C ALA A 196 12.16 8.32 -2.36
N HIS A 197 12.48 8.28 -1.05
CA HIS A 197 12.95 7.05 -0.43
C HIS A 197 11.79 6.10 -0.15
N CYS A 198 11.91 4.89 -0.72
CA CYS A 198 10.91 3.84 -0.60
C CYS A 198 11.52 2.51 -0.18
N TRP A 199 10.70 1.71 0.47
CA TRP A 199 10.95 0.33 0.87
C TRP A 199 9.95 -0.57 0.17
N TRP A 200 10.40 -1.67 -0.43
CA TRP A 200 9.49 -2.66 -1.01
C TRP A 200 10.02 -4.08 -0.88
N GLY A 201 9.12 -5.02 -0.86
CA GLY A 201 9.49 -6.42 -0.72
C GLY A 201 8.36 -7.30 -0.24
N THR A 202 8.76 -8.39 0.41
CA THR A 202 7.84 -9.39 0.96
C THR A 202 8.15 -9.67 2.43
N ALA A 203 7.10 -9.97 3.18
CA ALA A 203 7.19 -10.39 4.57
C ALA A 203 6.26 -11.59 4.83
N ARG A 204 6.51 -12.30 5.92
CA ARG A 204 5.66 -13.39 6.44
C ARG A 204 5.38 -13.14 7.92
N ARG A 205 4.30 -13.68 8.42
CA ARG A 205 4.03 -13.70 9.88
C ARG A 205 5.20 -14.36 10.60
N PHE A 206 5.50 -13.91 11.82
CA PHE A 206 6.31 -14.71 12.72
C PHE A 206 5.62 -16.07 12.91
N PRO A 207 6.37 -17.19 12.97
CA PRO A 207 5.78 -18.44 13.41
C PRO A 207 5.25 -18.28 14.84
N ASN A 208 4.04 -18.77 15.08
CA ASN A 208 3.48 -18.88 16.43
C ASN A 208 4.28 -19.83 17.27
#